data_796012634238467e5f5656d076a12af8
#
_entry.id   796012634238467e5f5656d076a12af8
#
_cell.length_a   1.000
_cell.length_b   1.000
_cell.length_c   1.000
_cell.angle_alpha   90.00
_cell.angle_beta   90.00
_cell.angle_gamma   90.00
#
_symmetry.space_group_name_H-M   'P 1'
#
loop_
_entity.id
_entity.type
_entity.pdbx_description
1 polymer ?
#
loop_
_entity_poly.entity_id
_entity_poly.type
_entity_poly.pdbx_seq_one_letter_code
_entity_poly.pdbx_strand_id
1 'polypeptide(L)' 'MKTEPMYVEPPLIAKATPHIKWINGVLHQMWQLENCYGIKTEWREVPTENVD' A
#
# COMPACT_ATOMS: atom_id res chain seq x y z
N MET A 1 28.18 1.93 7.70
CA MET A 1 27.19 2.20 8.17
C MET A 1 26.33 2.89 7.30
N LYS A 2 25.24 2.83 7.34
CA LYS A 2 24.47 3.40 6.57
C LYS A 2 24.03 4.62 7.02
N THR A 3 23.98 5.54 6.26
CA THR A 3 23.63 6.77 6.65
C THR A 3 22.25 6.97 6.37
N GLU A 4 21.49 7.40 7.26
CA GLU A 4 20.17 7.67 7.05
C GLU A 4 19.98 8.91 6.37
N PRO A 5 19.11 9.04 5.50
CA PRO A 5 18.90 10.27 4.80
C PRO A 5 18.28 11.22 5.75
N MET A 6 18.61 12.40 5.63
CA MET A 6 18.05 13.38 6.42
C MET A 6 16.63 13.64 5.98
N TYR A 7 16.18 13.10 4.90
CA TYR A 7 14.89 13.36 4.40
C TYR A 7 13.86 12.73 5.27
N VAL A 8 12.89 13.43 5.68
CA VAL A 8 11.87 12.93 6.49
C VAL A 8 10.57 13.02 5.74
N GLU A 9 9.94 11.91 5.47
CA GLU A 9 8.71 11.95 4.75
C GLU A 9 7.57 12.25 5.65
N PRO A 10 6.57 12.93 5.16
CA PRO A 10 5.41 13.20 5.99
C PRO A 10 4.69 11.89 6.32
N PRO A 11 3.98 11.86 7.38
CA PRO A 11 3.28 10.66 7.75
C PRO A 11 2.31 10.24 6.68
N LEU A 12 2.21 8.99 6.43
CA LEU A 12 1.33 8.48 5.41
C LEU A 12 0.32 7.57 6.06
N ILE A 13 -0.93 7.83 5.83
CA ILE A 13 -1.96 7.01 6.38
C ILE A 13 -2.45 6.09 5.29
N ALA A 14 -2.36 4.81 5.51
CA ALA A 14 -2.78 3.84 4.52
C ALA A 14 -4.03 3.15 5.00
N LYS A 15 -5.07 3.15 4.20
CA LYS A 15 -6.30 2.53 4.57
C LYS A 15 -6.71 1.54 3.53
N ALA A 16 -7.08 0.36 3.93
CA ALA A 16 -7.53 -0.64 2.98
C ALA A 16 -8.97 -0.33 2.61
N THR A 17 -9.31 -0.49 1.36
CA THR A 17 -10.67 -0.29 0.93
C THR A 17 -11.26 -1.63 0.55
N PRO A 18 -12.56 -1.72 0.42
CA PRO A 18 -13.17 -3.01 0.05
C PRO A 18 -13.09 -3.33 -1.43
N HIS A 19 -12.38 -2.54 -2.20
CA HIS A 19 -12.29 -2.82 -3.61
C HIS A 19 -11.18 -3.81 -3.87
N ILE A 20 -11.52 -4.88 -4.58
CA ILE A 20 -10.51 -5.87 -4.92
C ILE A 20 -10.67 -6.24 -6.38
N LYS A 21 -9.66 -6.74 -6.98
CA LYS A 21 -9.75 -7.23 -8.33
C LYS A 21 -8.64 -8.20 -8.62
N TRP A 22 -8.79 -8.98 -9.66
CA TRP A 22 -7.78 -9.93 -10.06
C TRP A 22 -6.95 -9.32 -11.18
N ILE A 23 -5.65 -9.39 -11.01
CA ILE A 23 -4.73 -8.90 -12.03
C ILE A 23 -3.79 -10.03 -12.32
N ASN A 24 -3.83 -10.55 -13.52
CA ASN A 24 -2.96 -11.65 -13.91
C ASN A 24 -3.08 -12.81 -12.97
N GLY A 25 -4.29 -13.11 -12.53
CA GLY A 25 -4.48 -14.25 -11.65
C GLY A 25 -4.12 -14.01 -10.22
N VAL A 26 -3.78 -12.79 -9.86
CA VAL A 26 -3.41 -12.49 -8.50
C VAL A 26 -4.39 -11.51 -7.94
N LEU A 27 -4.88 -11.77 -6.76
CA LEU A 27 -5.86 -10.89 -6.15
C LEU A 27 -5.19 -9.64 -5.62
N HIS A 28 -5.76 -8.50 -5.94
CA HIS A 28 -5.22 -7.25 -5.47
C HIS A 28 -6.29 -6.47 -4.74
N GLN A 29 -5.89 -5.66 -3.81
CA GLN A 29 -6.81 -4.84 -3.04
C GLN A 29 -6.38 -3.39 -3.17
N MET A 30 -7.35 -2.50 -3.27
CA MET A 30 -7.03 -1.09 -3.40
C MET A 30 -6.79 -0.50 -2.04
N TRP A 31 -5.75 0.26 -1.92
CA TRP A 31 -5.44 0.99 -0.70
C TRP A 31 -5.47 2.48 -0.99
N GLN A 32 -5.97 3.21 -0.04
CA GLN A 32 -6.01 4.64 -0.16
C GLN A 32 -4.89 5.20 0.69
N LEU A 33 -4.02 5.98 0.10
CA LEU A 33 -2.89 6.53 0.80
C LEU A 33 -3.10 8.03 0.91
N GLU A 34 -2.99 8.53 2.12
CA GLU A 34 -3.27 9.92 2.35
C GLU A 34 -2.18 10.59 3.14
N ASN A 35 -1.78 11.75 2.76
CA ASN A 35 -0.81 12.51 3.55
C ASN A 35 -1.13 13.98 3.35
N CYS A 36 -0.26 14.84 3.81
CA CYS A 36 -0.54 16.26 3.73
C CYS A 36 -0.54 16.79 2.32
N TYR A 37 -0.05 16.02 1.38
CA TYR A 37 -0.03 16.48 0.01
C TYR A 37 -1.26 16.00 -0.77
N GLY A 38 -2.03 15.10 -0.24
CA GLY A 38 -3.20 14.65 -0.96
C GLY A 38 -3.48 13.19 -0.76
N ILE A 39 -4.36 12.67 -1.58
CA ILE A 39 -4.78 11.30 -1.48
C ILE A 39 -4.52 10.61 -2.78
N LYS A 40 -4.04 9.39 -2.74
CA LYS A 40 -3.88 8.63 -3.94
C LYS A 40 -4.19 7.19 -3.63
N THR A 41 -4.37 6.38 -4.63
CA THR A 41 -4.70 4.99 -4.41
C THR A 41 -3.67 4.11 -5.07
N GLU A 42 -3.55 2.90 -4.59
CA GLU A 42 -2.65 1.98 -5.22
C GLU A 42 -3.18 0.57 -5.02
N TRP A 43 -2.89 -0.31 -5.95
CA TRP A 43 -3.31 -1.70 -5.85
C TRP A 43 -2.16 -2.50 -5.29
N ARG A 44 -2.44 -3.28 -4.26
CA ARG A 44 -1.41 -4.11 -3.65
C ARG A 44 -1.86 -5.56 -3.67
N GLU A 45 -0.94 -6.45 -3.84
CA GLU A 45 -1.25 -7.84 -3.81
C GLU A 45 -1.75 -8.25 -2.47
N VAL A 46 -2.78 -9.03 -2.44
CA VAL A 46 -3.28 -9.54 -1.19
C VAL A 46 -2.53 -10.83 -0.87
N PRO A 47 -1.88 -10.92 0.23
CA PRO A 47 -1.12 -12.10 0.58
C PRO A 47 -2.08 -13.25 0.74
N THR A 48 -1.92 -14.28 -0.01
CA THR A 48 -2.76 -15.39 0.16
C THR A 48 -1.98 -16.47 0.65
N GLU A 49 -1.46 -16.42 1.85
CA GLU A 49 -0.66 -17.38 2.32
C GLU A 49 -1.34 -18.55 2.69
N ASN A 50 -0.92 -19.63 2.35
CA ASN A 50 -1.44 -20.78 2.73
C ASN A 50 -0.83 -21.32 3.81
N VAL A 51 -1.24 -21.15 4.85
CA VAL A 51 -0.63 -21.59 5.94
C VAL A 51 -0.92 -22.91 6.11
N ASP A 52 -0.28 -23.70 6.19
CA ASP A 52 -0.60 -24.96 6.42
C ASP A 52 0.01 -25.51 7.36
#